data_0fcbfec43ef6704dce96061338d6a1d3
#
_entry.id   0fcbfec43ef6704dce96061338d6a1d3
#
_cell.length_a   1.000
_cell.length_b   1.000
_cell.length_c   1.000
_cell.angle_alpha   90.00
_cell.angle_beta   90.00
_cell.angle_gamma   90.00
#
_symmetry.space_group_name_H-M   'P 1'
#
loop_
_entity.id
_entity.type
_entity.pdbx_description
1 polymer ?
#
loop_
_entity_poly.entity_id
_entity_poly.type
_entity_poly.pdbx_seq_one_letter_code
_entity_poly.pdbx_strand_id
1 'polypeptide(L)'
;MHVLSIVVIQGEKLSTTIVLGAQWGDEGKGKVTDFFASKADLVVRFQGGNNAGHTIVVGDEKFALSMVPSGVMYESCTPVIGSGCVIDFEVLKNEIETLNGKNIDTTKLKLSYNAHIIMPYHKILDELIEDSLGDKKIGTTRKGIGPCYGDKIQRKGIRIQDFLSEEKFYEKLKNNLEEKNQIIEKIYGGNSINFDEIVDEYKKYKELVSSIADDTSLVISNSIKENKNILFEGAQGTLLDIDHGTYPFVTSSNTSAGNAATGSGIGPLNFDEVVGVTKAYISRVGTGPFITEQENEIGDYMIEKGAEFGTVTGRRRRCGWLDLVSLQ
;
A
#
# COMPACT_ATOMS: atom_id res chain seq x y z
N MET A 1 4.70 -0.74 26.33
CA MET A 1 3.71 0.31 26.62
C MET A 1 2.75 0.34 25.46
N HIS A 2 1.45 0.13 25.70
CA HIS A 2 0.48 0.05 24.60
C HIS A 2 0.19 1.46 24.10
N VAL A 3 0.38 1.68 22.81
CA VAL A 3 -0.13 2.88 22.14
C VAL A 3 -1.65 2.86 22.27
N LEU A 4 -2.23 3.85 22.94
CA LEU A 4 -3.68 4.00 23.04
C LEU A 4 -4.18 4.47 21.66
N SER A 5 -4.67 3.54 20.87
CA SER A 5 -5.46 3.90 19.68
C SER A 5 -6.91 4.06 20.15
N ILE A 6 -7.48 5.24 19.96
CA ILE A 6 -8.89 5.46 20.20
C ILE A 6 -9.64 4.99 18.97
N VAL A 7 -10.36 3.90 19.11
CA VAL A 7 -11.26 3.38 18.10
C VAL A 7 -12.68 3.65 18.58
N VAL A 8 -13.42 4.52 17.89
CA VAL A 8 -14.84 4.69 18.15
C VAL A 8 -15.57 3.66 17.28
N ILE A 9 -15.98 2.56 17.89
CA ILE A 9 -16.78 1.52 17.22
C ILE A 9 -18.23 1.72 17.64
N GLN A 10 -19.09 2.00 16.68
CA GLN A 10 -20.53 2.05 16.86
C GLN A 10 -21.16 0.81 16.19
N GLY A 11 -21.32 -0.27 16.96
CA GLY A 11 -22.08 -1.45 16.55
C GLY A 11 -21.28 -2.67 16.07
N GLU A 12 -21.87 -3.85 16.19
CA GLU A 12 -21.27 -5.16 15.85
C GLU A 12 -21.49 -5.60 14.39
N LYS A 13 -21.87 -4.70 13.49
CA LYS A 13 -22.28 -5.12 12.15
C LYS A 13 -21.22 -4.79 11.10
N LEU A 14 -20.39 -5.80 10.81
CA LEU A 14 -19.55 -5.83 9.61
C LEU A 14 -20.43 -6.22 8.41
N SER A 15 -20.80 -5.30 7.54
CA SER A 15 -21.20 -5.64 6.18
C SER A 15 -20.17 -5.09 5.20
N THR A 16 -19.96 -3.79 5.14
CA THR A 16 -18.93 -3.16 4.33
C THR A 16 -18.23 -2.08 5.17
N THR A 17 -17.10 -2.42 5.77
CA THR A 17 -16.34 -1.55 6.66
C THR A 17 -15.05 -1.09 6.00
N ILE A 18 -14.76 0.21 6.05
CA ILE A 18 -13.47 0.78 5.63
C ILE A 18 -12.66 1.10 6.88
N VAL A 19 -11.42 0.65 6.94
CA VAL A 19 -10.44 1.07 7.97
C VAL A 19 -9.33 1.88 7.30
N LEU A 20 -9.13 3.09 7.76
CA LEU A 20 -8.11 4.00 7.25
C LEU A 20 -7.33 4.71 8.37
N GLY A 21 -6.17 5.27 8.07
CA GLY A 21 -5.41 6.12 8.97
C GLY A 21 -5.90 7.57 8.88
N ALA A 22 -6.15 8.19 10.03
CA ALA A 22 -6.63 9.57 10.09
C ALA A 22 -5.49 10.61 10.19
N GLN A 23 -4.23 10.17 10.13
CA GLN A 23 -3.04 11.02 10.29
C GLN A 23 -2.05 10.81 9.11
N TRP A 24 -0.74 10.79 9.37
CA TRP A 24 0.31 10.56 8.35
C TRP A 24 0.77 9.10 8.24
N GLY A 25 -0.08 8.12 8.52
CA GLY A 25 0.30 6.72 8.64
C GLY A 25 0.84 6.41 10.05
N ASP A 26 1.20 5.14 10.25
CA ASP A 26 1.76 4.67 11.53
C ASP A 26 0.86 4.85 12.76
N GLU A 27 -0.46 4.99 12.55
CA GLU A 27 -1.46 5.09 13.61
C GLU A 27 -1.69 3.78 14.37
N GLY A 28 -1.07 2.69 13.92
CA GLY A 28 -1.32 1.36 14.48
C GLY A 28 -2.51 0.64 13.85
N LYS A 29 -2.88 1.02 12.63
CA LYS A 29 -3.98 0.39 11.86
C LYS A 29 -3.91 -1.14 11.86
N GLY A 30 -2.70 -1.73 11.79
CA GLY A 30 -2.54 -3.18 11.74
C GLY A 30 -3.31 -3.95 12.81
N LYS A 31 -3.38 -3.44 14.05
CA LYS A 31 -4.16 -4.07 15.12
C LYS A 31 -5.67 -3.94 14.91
N VAL A 32 -6.11 -2.80 14.38
CA VAL A 32 -7.53 -2.55 14.11
C VAL A 32 -7.99 -3.35 12.91
N THR A 33 -7.20 -3.38 11.84
CA THR A 33 -7.50 -4.20 10.66
C THR A 33 -7.52 -5.69 10.99
N ASP A 34 -6.58 -6.17 11.82
CA ASP A 34 -6.54 -7.56 12.27
C ASP A 34 -7.80 -7.93 13.08
N PHE A 35 -8.23 -7.06 14.01
CA PHE A 35 -9.47 -7.26 14.75
C PHE A 35 -10.70 -7.39 13.85
N PHE A 36 -10.81 -6.56 12.80
CA PHE A 36 -11.90 -6.66 11.84
C PHE A 36 -11.73 -7.82 10.88
N ALA A 37 -10.50 -8.10 10.45
CA ALA A 37 -10.20 -9.20 9.52
C ALA A 37 -10.61 -10.56 10.07
N SER A 38 -10.51 -10.76 11.40
CA SER A 38 -10.94 -12.01 12.07
C SER A 38 -12.43 -12.32 11.90
N LYS A 39 -13.24 -11.32 11.53
CA LYS A 39 -14.70 -11.42 11.37
C LYS A 39 -15.13 -11.20 9.91
N ALA A 40 -14.20 -10.92 9.01
CA ALA A 40 -14.46 -10.62 7.62
C ALA A 40 -14.42 -11.88 6.74
N ASP A 41 -15.30 -11.94 5.75
CA ASP A 41 -15.26 -12.94 4.68
C ASP A 41 -14.26 -12.53 3.59
N LEU A 42 -14.09 -11.19 3.37
CA LEU A 42 -13.10 -10.62 2.47
C LEU A 42 -12.34 -9.48 3.15
N VAL A 43 -11.03 -9.39 2.88
CA VAL A 43 -10.22 -8.20 3.18
C VAL A 43 -9.62 -7.68 1.90
N VAL A 44 -9.94 -6.43 1.56
CA VAL A 44 -9.60 -5.80 0.27
C VAL A 44 -8.64 -4.64 0.49
N ARG A 45 -7.42 -4.73 -0.02
CA ARG A 45 -6.54 -3.57 -0.19
C ARG A 45 -6.90 -2.85 -1.47
N PHE A 46 -7.18 -1.56 -1.39
CA PHE A 46 -7.70 -0.79 -2.51
C PHE A 46 -6.72 0.26 -3.06
N GLN A 47 -5.56 0.48 -2.41
CA GLN A 47 -4.56 1.45 -2.86
C GLN A 47 -3.17 1.20 -2.26
N GLY A 48 -2.15 1.92 -2.76
CA GLY A 48 -0.78 1.81 -2.31
C GLY A 48 -0.05 0.63 -2.96
N GLY A 49 1.10 0.33 -2.45
CA GLY A 49 1.95 -0.77 -2.88
C GLY A 49 2.82 -1.23 -1.71
N ASN A 50 4.03 -1.70 -2.02
CA ASN A 50 4.99 -2.16 -1.01
C ASN A 50 5.66 -1.04 -0.19
N ASN A 51 5.22 0.22 -0.37
CA ASN A 51 5.59 1.35 0.51
C ASN A 51 4.81 1.37 1.83
N ALA A 52 3.70 0.64 1.93
CA ALA A 52 3.00 0.41 3.18
C ALA A 52 3.60 -0.83 3.87
N GLY A 53 3.73 -0.77 5.18
CA GLY A 53 4.10 -1.93 5.98
C GLY A 53 3.16 -2.01 7.17
N HIS A 54 2.56 -3.16 7.39
CA HIS A 54 1.80 -3.42 8.61
C HIS A 54 2.32 -4.70 9.27
N THR A 55 2.42 -4.64 10.58
CA THR A 55 2.83 -5.79 11.38
C THR A 55 1.58 -6.44 11.96
N ILE A 56 1.39 -7.70 11.65
CA ILE A 56 0.37 -8.55 12.27
C ILE A 56 1.06 -9.46 13.27
N VAL A 57 0.42 -9.70 14.40
CA VAL A 57 0.92 -10.58 15.45
C VAL A 57 -0.06 -11.73 15.63
N VAL A 58 0.37 -12.96 15.35
CA VAL A 58 -0.44 -14.17 15.56
C VAL A 58 0.28 -15.06 16.57
N GLY A 59 -0.29 -15.20 17.74
CA GLY A 59 0.40 -15.83 18.88
C GLY A 59 1.65 -15.04 19.23
N ASP A 60 2.80 -15.71 19.24
CA ASP A 60 4.12 -15.08 19.51
C ASP A 60 4.86 -14.64 18.24
N GLU A 61 4.29 -14.89 17.06
CA GLU A 61 4.92 -14.59 15.79
C GLU A 61 4.50 -13.23 15.23
N LYS A 62 5.48 -12.50 14.63
CA LYS A 62 5.26 -11.21 13.96
C LYS A 62 5.46 -11.36 12.47
N PHE A 63 4.48 -10.90 11.70
CA PHE A 63 4.51 -10.85 10.24
C PHE A 63 4.52 -9.41 9.79
N ALA A 64 5.54 -9.01 9.05
CA ALA A 64 5.60 -7.70 8.40
C ALA A 64 5.14 -7.86 6.96
N LEU A 65 3.90 -7.47 6.67
CA LEU A 65 3.32 -7.54 5.34
C LEU A 65 3.30 -6.15 4.70
N SER A 66 3.56 -6.09 3.40
CA SER A 66 3.53 -4.84 2.61
C SER A 66 2.48 -4.91 1.49
N MET A 67 2.31 -6.09 0.89
CA MET A 67 1.43 -6.31 -0.27
C MET A 67 0.20 -7.13 0.09
N VAL A 68 0.39 -8.24 0.80
CA VAL A 68 -0.68 -9.18 1.11
C VAL A 68 -1.61 -8.58 2.17
N PRO A 69 -2.95 -8.58 1.95
CA PRO A 69 -3.91 -8.07 2.92
C PRO A 69 -3.92 -8.88 4.23
N SER A 70 -4.28 -8.21 5.35
CA SER A 70 -4.31 -8.82 6.69
C SER A 70 -5.20 -10.07 6.79
N GLY A 71 -6.24 -10.16 5.96
CA GLY A 71 -7.15 -11.29 5.90
C GLY A 71 -6.50 -12.66 5.60
N VAL A 72 -5.26 -12.67 5.07
CA VAL A 72 -4.52 -13.92 4.81
C VAL A 72 -4.29 -14.75 6.07
N MET A 73 -4.31 -14.13 7.24
CA MET A 73 -4.12 -14.80 8.52
C MET A 73 -5.31 -15.67 8.96
N TYR A 74 -6.45 -15.55 8.29
CA TYR A 74 -7.70 -16.22 8.67
C TYR A 74 -8.18 -17.14 7.54
N GLU A 75 -8.28 -18.42 7.84
CA GLU A 75 -8.63 -19.47 6.87
C GLU A 75 -10.01 -19.24 6.21
N SER A 76 -10.97 -18.64 6.92
CA SER A 76 -12.30 -18.30 6.38
C SER A 76 -12.28 -17.10 5.44
N CYS A 77 -11.23 -16.26 5.48
CA CYS A 77 -11.18 -15.01 4.76
C CYS A 77 -10.53 -15.15 3.37
N THR A 78 -11.03 -14.39 2.41
CA THR A 78 -10.43 -14.22 1.08
C THR A 78 -9.68 -12.89 1.03
N PRO A 79 -8.33 -12.89 1.02
CA PRO A 79 -7.55 -11.67 0.85
C PRO A 79 -7.56 -11.22 -0.61
N VAL A 80 -7.80 -9.92 -0.86
CA VAL A 80 -7.94 -9.35 -2.20
C VAL A 80 -7.05 -8.13 -2.37
N ILE A 81 -6.22 -8.13 -3.41
CA ILE A 81 -5.45 -6.96 -3.86
C ILE A 81 -6.21 -6.32 -5.02
N GLY A 82 -6.79 -5.14 -4.77
CA GLY A 82 -7.65 -4.43 -5.70
C GLY A 82 -6.91 -3.70 -6.83
N SER A 83 -7.68 -3.20 -7.79
CA SER A 83 -7.19 -2.53 -9.00
C SER A 83 -6.45 -1.22 -8.75
N GLY A 84 -6.66 -0.60 -7.58
CA GLY A 84 -5.98 0.62 -7.19
C GLY A 84 -4.56 0.43 -6.70
N CYS A 85 -4.14 -0.81 -6.41
CA CYS A 85 -2.78 -1.13 -5.94
C CYS A 85 -1.76 -1.14 -7.09
N VAL A 86 -0.49 -0.91 -6.71
CA VAL A 86 0.67 -1.12 -7.58
C VAL A 86 1.53 -2.25 -7.01
N ILE A 87 1.96 -3.19 -7.85
CA ILE A 87 2.41 -4.51 -7.45
C ILE A 87 3.89 -4.72 -7.75
N ASP A 88 4.67 -4.95 -6.72
CA ASP A 88 6.04 -5.44 -6.83
C ASP A 88 6.03 -6.97 -6.74
N PHE A 89 6.34 -7.66 -7.84
CA PHE A 89 6.26 -9.12 -7.92
C PHE A 89 7.27 -9.82 -6.99
N GLU A 90 8.45 -9.24 -6.83
CA GLU A 90 9.46 -9.81 -5.94
C GLU A 90 8.99 -9.77 -4.49
N VAL A 91 8.48 -8.62 -4.05
CA VAL A 91 7.95 -8.45 -2.69
C VAL A 91 6.75 -9.36 -2.47
N LEU A 92 5.80 -9.40 -3.41
CA LEU A 92 4.61 -10.26 -3.31
C LEU A 92 4.98 -11.74 -3.20
N LYS A 93 5.91 -12.20 -4.05
CA LYS A 93 6.40 -13.59 -4.02
C LYS A 93 7.04 -13.92 -2.68
N ASN A 94 7.94 -13.06 -2.18
CA ASN A 94 8.64 -13.28 -0.93
C ASN A 94 7.69 -13.31 0.28
N GLU A 95 6.64 -12.47 0.27
CA GLU A 95 5.61 -12.50 1.32
C GLU A 95 4.81 -13.81 1.28
N ILE A 96 4.39 -14.25 0.10
CA ILE A 96 3.67 -15.51 -0.09
C ILE A 96 4.53 -16.70 0.36
N GLU A 97 5.80 -16.75 -0.04
CA GLU A 97 6.72 -17.83 0.36
C GLU A 97 6.96 -17.83 1.88
N THR A 98 7.09 -16.66 2.48
CA THR A 98 7.24 -16.51 3.93
C THR A 98 6.01 -17.01 4.70
N LEU A 99 4.82 -16.64 4.24
CA LEU A 99 3.55 -17.09 4.83
C LEU A 99 3.36 -18.60 4.70
N ASN A 100 3.56 -19.14 3.50
CA ASN A 100 3.47 -20.57 3.25
C ASN A 100 4.49 -21.39 4.06
N GLY A 101 5.72 -20.85 4.22
CA GLY A 101 6.75 -21.45 5.06
C GLY A 101 6.40 -21.51 6.56
N LYS A 102 5.39 -20.73 6.96
CA LYS A 102 4.82 -20.72 8.32
C LYS A 102 3.44 -21.38 8.40
N ASN A 103 3.08 -22.18 7.42
CA ASN A 103 1.80 -22.89 7.30
C ASN A 103 0.57 -21.97 7.23
N ILE A 104 0.72 -20.76 6.72
CA ILE A 104 -0.41 -19.87 6.43
C ILE A 104 -0.79 -20.06 4.97
N ASP A 105 -2.02 -20.47 4.73
CA ASP A 105 -2.54 -20.74 3.38
C ASP A 105 -2.77 -19.46 2.59
N THR A 106 -2.08 -19.29 1.47
CA THR A 106 -2.21 -18.15 0.56
C THR A 106 -3.01 -18.47 -0.70
N THR A 107 -3.58 -19.68 -0.84
CA THR A 107 -4.26 -20.14 -2.07
C THR A 107 -5.53 -19.33 -2.39
N LYS A 108 -6.15 -18.70 -1.38
CA LYS A 108 -7.33 -17.87 -1.53
C LYS A 108 -7.01 -16.43 -1.95
N LEU A 109 -5.73 -16.04 -2.00
CA LEU A 109 -5.33 -14.69 -2.40
C LEU A 109 -5.80 -14.39 -3.82
N LYS A 110 -6.42 -13.21 -4.00
CA LYS A 110 -6.87 -12.71 -5.29
C LYS A 110 -6.15 -11.42 -5.65
N LEU A 111 -5.65 -11.35 -6.87
CA LEU A 111 -4.95 -10.19 -7.42
C LEU A 111 -5.70 -9.65 -8.65
N SER A 112 -6.06 -8.37 -8.61
CA SER A 112 -6.81 -7.76 -9.70
C SER A 112 -6.07 -7.79 -11.04
N TYR A 113 -6.73 -8.25 -12.11
CA TYR A 113 -6.25 -8.11 -13.48
C TYR A 113 -5.90 -6.66 -13.86
N ASN A 114 -6.55 -5.67 -13.21
CA ASN A 114 -6.37 -4.25 -13.51
C ASN A 114 -5.32 -3.56 -12.64
N ALA A 115 -4.72 -4.22 -11.64
CA ALA A 115 -3.62 -3.67 -10.86
C ALA A 115 -2.39 -3.45 -11.74
N HIS A 116 -1.60 -2.41 -11.43
CA HIS A 116 -0.41 -2.06 -12.19
C HIS A 116 0.85 -2.68 -11.60
N ILE A 117 1.81 -2.99 -12.46
CA ILE A 117 3.06 -3.63 -12.06
C ILE A 117 4.15 -2.57 -11.88
N ILE A 118 4.83 -2.62 -10.75
CA ILE A 118 6.06 -1.84 -10.52
C ILE A 118 7.19 -2.53 -11.29
N MET A 119 7.62 -1.90 -12.38
CA MET A 119 8.71 -2.39 -13.21
C MET A 119 10.07 -1.90 -12.67
N PRO A 120 11.19 -2.55 -13.01
CA PRO A 120 12.53 -2.14 -12.57
C PRO A 120 12.85 -0.67 -12.84
N TYR A 121 12.45 -0.16 -14.01
CA TYR A 121 12.66 1.25 -14.35
C TYR A 121 11.91 2.22 -13.41
N HIS A 122 10.80 1.82 -12.79
CA HIS A 122 10.14 2.66 -11.81
C HIS A 122 10.98 2.84 -10.55
N LYS A 123 11.62 1.76 -10.06
CA LYS A 123 12.49 1.81 -8.89
C LYS A 123 13.72 2.69 -9.15
N ILE A 124 14.37 2.50 -10.32
CA ILE A 124 15.53 3.30 -10.73
C ILE A 124 15.17 4.77 -10.88
N LEU A 125 14.04 5.08 -11.52
CA LEU A 125 13.58 6.46 -11.68
C LEU A 125 13.23 7.11 -10.34
N ASP A 126 12.59 6.40 -9.42
CA ASP A 126 12.27 6.91 -8.08
C ASP A 126 13.55 7.30 -7.32
N GLU A 127 14.59 6.47 -7.41
CA GLU A 127 15.91 6.75 -6.82
C GLU A 127 16.59 7.94 -7.47
N LEU A 128 16.69 7.96 -8.80
CA LEU A 128 17.36 9.02 -9.55
C LEU A 128 16.67 10.39 -9.37
N ILE A 129 15.34 10.41 -9.40
CA ILE A 129 14.55 11.63 -9.18
C ILE A 129 14.81 12.15 -7.77
N GLU A 130 14.68 11.28 -6.75
CA GLU A 130 14.88 11.67 -5.36
C GLU A 130 16.30 12.20 -5.12
N ASP A 131 17.32 11.55 -5.71
CA ASP A 131 18.71 12.00 -5.58
C ASP A 131 18.98 13.32 -6.29
N SER A 132 18.32 13.58 -7.42
CA SER A 132 18.46 14.83 -8.16
C SER A 132 17.90 16.05 -7.42
N LEU A 133 16.98 15.85 -6.47
CA LEU A 133 16.34 16.91 -5.69
C LEU A 133 17.26 17.51 -4.60
N GLY A 134 18.38 16.86 -4.26
CA GLY A 134 19.31 17.34 -3.24
C GLY A 134 18.60 17.63 -1.90
N ASP A 135 18.64 18.88 -1.45
CA ASP A 135 17.99 19.31 -0.19
C ASP A 135 16.44 19.39 -0.28
N LYS A 136 15.90 19.34 -1.50
CA LYS A 136 14.44 19.38 -1.74
C LYS A 136 13.80 17.99 -1.80
N LYS A 137 14.48 16.97 -1.30
CA LYS A 137 13.97 15.60 -1.25
C LYS A 137 12.61 15.52 -0.58
N ILE A 138 11.70 14.76 -1.21
CA ILE A 138 10.39 14.45 -0.64
C ILE A 138 10.52 13.41 0.49
N GLY A 139 11.52 12.54 0.40
CA GLY A 139 11.76 11.44 1.34
C GLY A 139 11.00 10.19 0.92
N THR A 140 10.98 9.89 -0.39
CA THR A 140 10.31 8.69 -0.93
C THR A 140 10.91 7.41 -0.37
N THR A 141 10.19 6.31 -0.52
CA THR A 141 10.68 4.98 -0.13
C THR A 141 11.60 4.35 -1.17
N ARG A 142 11.80 4.99 -2.32
CA ARG A 142 12.58 4.51 -3.47
C ARG A 142 12.11 3.14 -4.01
N LYS A 143 10.83 2.85 -3.86
CA LYS A 143 10.22 1.59 -4.28
C LYS A 143 9.48 1.67 -5.61
N GLY A 144 9.61 2.79 -6.32
CA GLY A 144 9.00 3.00 -7.63
C GLY A 144 7.50 3.28 -7.61
N ILE A 145 6.94 3.59 -6.43
CA ILE A 145 5.50 3.83 -6.26
C ILE A 145 5.03 5.03 -7.08
N GLY A 146 5.70 6.18 -6.89
CA GLY A 146 5.37 7.42 -7.61
C GLY A 146 5.46 7.27 -9.13
N PRO A 147 6.59 6.82 -9.68
CA PRO A 147 6.73 6.57 -11.12
C PRO A 147 5.70 5.58 -11.69
N CYS A 148 5.33 4.52 -10.93
CA CYS A 148 4.33 3.56 -11.38
C CYS A 148 2.92 4.17 -11.44
N TYR A 149 2.50 4.97 -10.44
CA TYR A 149 1.26 5.73 -10.50
C TYR A 149 1.31 6.81 -11.60
N GLY A 150 2.47 7.42 -11.83
CA GLY A 150 2.68 8.34 -12.96
C GLY A 150 2.37 7.68 -14.31
N ASP A 151 2.91 6.50 -14.56
CA ASP A 151 2.64 5.74 -15.78
C ASP A 151 1.17 5.29 -15.88
N LYS A 152 0.54 4.93 -14.76
CA LYS A 152 -0.90 4.64 -14.71
C LYS A 152 -1.72 5.84 -15.20
N ILE A 153 -1.46 7.04 -14.69
CA ILE A 153 -2.20 8.26 -15.07
C ILE A 153 -1.89 8.67 -16.51
N GLN A 154 -0.65 8.49 -16.97
CA GLN A 154 -0.25 8.70 -18.37
C GLN A 154 -0.77 7.61 -19.31
N ARG A 155 -1.41 6.56 -18.81
CA ARG A 155 -1.96 5.43 -19.58
C ARG A 155 -0.89 4.59 -20.28
N LYS A 156 0.32 4.56 -19.72
CA LYS A 156 1.47 3.77 -20.17
C LYS A 156 1.72 2.54 -19.31
N GLY A 157 1.11 2.49 -18.11
CA GLY A 157 1.32 1.43 -17.14
C GLY A 157 1.03 0.03 -17.68
N ILE A 158 1.80 -0.95 -17.22
CA ILE A 158 1.60 -2.37 -17.50
C ILE A 158 0.73 -2.94 -16.39
N ARG A 159 -0.38 -3.58 -16.77
CA ARG A 159 -1.32 -4.22 -15.83
C ARG A 159 -1.03 -5.71 -15.70
N ILE A 160 -1.58 -6.32 -14.67
CA ILE A 160 -1.52 -7.78 -14.47
C ILE A 160 -2.04 -8.52 -15.70
N GLN A 161 -3.18 -8.13 -16.27
CA GLN A 161 -3.72 -8.74 -17.50
C GLN A 161 -2.80 -8.62 -18.71
N ASP A 162 -2.04 -7.52 -18.82
CA ASP A 162 -1.08 -7.34 -19.90
C ASP A 162 0.09 -8.32 -19.74
N PHE A 163 0.59 -8.48 -18.51
CA PHE A 163 1.65 -9.43 -18.18
C PHE A 163 1.25 -10.88 -18.44
N LEU A 164 -0.02 -11.24 -18.26
CA LEU A 164 -0.52 -12.58 -18.54
C LEU A 164 -0.55 -12.91 -20.04
N SER A 165 -0.56 -11.89 -20.91
CA SER A 165 -0.40 -12.03 -22.36
C SER A 165 1.03 -11.66 -22.75
N GLU A 166 1.82 -12.65 -23.16
CA GLU A 166 3.24 -12.45 -23.51
C GLU A 166 3.42 -11.38 -24.60
N GLU A 167 2.60 -11.42 -25.66
CA GLU A 167 2.61 -10.46 -26.75
C GLU A 167 2.39 -9.03 -26.24
N LYS A 168 1.33 -8.80 -25.44
CA LYS A 168 1.00 -7.49 -24.89
C LYS A 168 2.05 -6.99 -23.89
N PHE A 169 2.60 -7.90 -23.09
CA PHE A 169 3.65 -7.57 -22.15
C PHE A 169 4.90 -7.08 -22.86
N TYR A 170 5.35 -7.81 -23.89
CA TYR A 170 6.55 -7.46 -24.66
C TYR A 170 6.37 -6.15 -25.43
N GLU A 171 5.23 -5.95 -26.07
CA GLU A 171 4.92 -4.70 -26.77
C GLU A 171 4.99 -3.49 -25.82
N LYS A 172 4.27 -3.54 -24.72
CA LYS A 172 4.23 -2.44 -23.74
C LYS A 172 5.57 -2.22 -23.06
N LEU A 173 6.27 -3.30 -22.68
CA LEU A 173 7.58 -3.20 -22.06
C LEU A 173 8.59 -2.54 -23.01
N LYS A 174 8.63 -2.93 -24.28
CA LYS A 174 9.53 -2.36 -25.27
C LYS A 174 9.31 -0.86 -25.45
N ASN A 175 8.03 -0.46 -25.63
CA ASN A 175 7.67 0.94 -25.81
C ASN A 175 8.03 1.78 -24.56
N ASN A 176 7.76 1.25 -23.37
CA ASN A 176 8.09 1.96 -22.15
C ASN A 176 9.61 2.06 -21.92
N LEU A 177 10.35 0.98 -22.17
CA LEU A 177 11.80 0.99 -21.99
C LEU A 177 12.52 1.97 -22.90
N GLU A 178 12.06 2.12 -24.14
CA GLU A 178 12.64 3.10 -25.07
C GLU A 178 12.58 4.52 -24.47
N GLU A 179 11.41 4.92 -23.94
CA GLU A 179 11.24 6.23 -23.30
C GLU A 179 12.01 6.33 -21.98
N LYS A 180 11.88 5.32 -21.10
CA LYS A 180 12.48 5.35 -19.77
C LYS A 180 14.00 5.33 -19.83
N ASN A 181 14.60 4.56 -20.73
CA ASN A 181 16.04 4.55 -20.93
C ASN A 181 16.55 5.90 -21.41
N GLN A 182 15.83 6.59 -22.31
CA GLN A 182 16.20 7.95 -22.70
C GLN A 182 16.21 8.93 -21.52
N ILE A 183 15.23 8.81 -20.62
CA ILE A 183 15.16 9.65 -19.41
C ILE A 183 16.32 9.31 -18.46
N ILE A 184 16.53 8.03 -18.19
CA ILE A 184 17.60 7.55 -17.30
C ILE A 184 18.98 7.99 -17.80
N GLU A 185 19.27 7.77 -19.08
CA GLU A 185 20.60 8.10 -19.64
C GLU A 185 20.81 9.60 -19.83
N LYS A 186 19.88 10.28 -20.51
CA LYS A 186 20.10 11.67 -20.97
C LYS A 186 19.81 12.71 -19.91
N ILE A 187 18.89 12.44 -18.98
CA ILE A 187 18.52 13.39 -17.94
C ILE A 187 19.29 13.12 -16.66
N TYR A 188 19.37 11.86 -16.26
CA TYR A 188 19.96 11.49 -14.97
C TYR A 188 21.36 10.87 -15.06
N GLY A 189 21.89 10.59 -16.25
CA GLY A 189 23.22 10.00 -16.45
C GLY A 189 23.34 8.56 -15.92
N GLY A 190 22.23 7.85 -15.76
CA GLY A 190 22.19 6.45 -15.33
C GLY A 190 22.40 5.49 -16.49
N ASN A 191 22.44 4.19 -16.19
CA ASN A 191 22.61 3.13 -17.18
C ASN A 191 21.25 2.68 -17.73
N SER A 192 21.18 2.42 -19.03
CA SER A 192 20.02 1.81 -19.66
C SER A 192 19.74 0.41 -19.13
N ILE A 193 18.49 0.04 -19.17
CA ILE A 193 17.99 -1.27 -18.73
C ILE A 193 17.76 -2.14 -19.95
N ASN A 194 18.21 -3.37 -19.88
CA ASN A 194 18.07 -4.33 -20.99
C ASN A 194 16.68 -4.97 -20.98
N PHE A 195 16.06 -5.05 -22.16
CA PHE A 195 14.74 -5.66 -22.35
C PHE A 195 14.73 -7.16 -22.01
N ASP A 196 15.72 -7.90 -22.52
CA ASP A 196 15.77 -9.35 -22.35
C ASP A 196 15.99 -9.75 -20.88
N GLU A 197 16.80 -8.97 -20.15
CA GLU A 197 17.02 -9.17 -18.71
C GLU A 197 15.70 -9.04 -17.92
N ILE A 198 14.86 -8.04 -18.25
CA ILE A 198 13.56 -7.91 -17.58
C ILE A 198 12.65 -9.09 -17.97
N VAL A 199 12.60 -9.44 -19.24
CA VAL A 199 11.77 -10.56 -19.71
C VAL A 199 12.14 -11.85 -18.97
N ASP A 200 13.44 -12.17 -18.90
CA ASP A 200 13.92 -13.38 -18.24
C ASP A 200 13.67 -13.35 -16.72
N GLU A 201 13.86 -12.20 -16.10
CA GLU A 201 13.52 -12.03 -14.69
C GLU A 201 12.03 -12.22 -14.42
N TYR A 202 11.16 -11.66 -15.25
CA TYR A 202 9.72 -11.67 -15.01
C TYR A 202 9.04 -13.00 -15.34
N LYS A 203 9.65 -13.84 -16.19
CA LYS A 203 9.16 -15.20 -16.47
C LYS A 203 8.93 -16.02 -15.21
N LYS A 204 9.79 -15.87 -14.19
CA LYS A 204 9.69 -16.61 -12.91
C LYS A 204 8.43 -16.30 -12.09
N TYR A 205 7.74 -15.19 -12.38
CA TYR A 205 6.51 -14.81 -11.68
C TYR A 205 5.23 -15.26 -12.40
N LYS A 206 5.34 -15.78 -13.63
CA LYS A 206 4.18 -16.09 -14.48
C LYS A 206 3.22 -17.08 -13.85
N GLU A 207 3.74 -18.15 -13.29
CA GLU A 207 2.93 -19.20 -12.67
C GLU A 207 2.21 -18.67 -11.42
N LEU A 208 2.94 -18.02 -10.53
CA LEU A 208 2.38 -17.41 -9.31
C LEU A 208 1.28 -16.41 -9.66
N VAL A 209 1.55 -15.47 -10.55
CA VAL A 209 0.58 -14.44 -10.92
C VAL A 209 -0.64 -15.05 -11.59
N SER A 210 -0.46 -16.06 -12.46
CA SER A 210 -1.57 -16.75 -13.11
C SER A 210 -2.49 -17.49 -12.11
N SER A 211 -1.93 -18.00 -11.02
CA SER A 211 -2.70 -18.74 -10.02
C SER A 211 -3.58 -17.86 -9.13
N ILE A 212 -3.20 -16.57 -8.94
CA ILE A 212 -3.90 -15.65 -8.04
C ILE A 212 -4.66 -14.53 -8.76
N ALA A 213 -4.37 -14.29 -10.06
CA ALA A 213 -5.02 -13.22 -10.82
C ALA A 213 -6.50 -13.51 -11.06
N ASP A 214 -7.35 -12.49 -10.83
CA ASP A 214 -8.81 -12.64 -10.92
C ASP A 214 -9.50 -11.31 -11.29
N ASP A 215 -10.77 -11.38 -11.68
CA ASP A 215 -11.66 -10.23 -11.71
C ASP A 215 -12.12 -9.89 -10.29
N THR A 216 -11.28 -9.18 -9.56
CA THR A 216 -11.56 -8.83 -8.17
C THR A 216 -12.79 -7.94 -8.02
N SER A 217 -13.15 -7.14 -9.03
CA SER A 217 -14.36 -6.32 -9.02
C SER A 217 -15.60 -7.21 -8.99
N LEU A 218 -15.60 -8.28 -9.79
CA LEU A 218 -16.67 -9.27 -9.81
C LEU A 218 -16.74 -10.06 -8.51
N VAL A 219 -15.58 -10.49 -7.98
CA VAL A 219 -15.48 -11.20 -6.68
C VAL A 219 -16.09 -10.36 -5.56
N ILE A 220 -15.70 -9.08 -5.45
CA ILE A 220 -16.22 -8.17 -4.42
C ILE A 220 -17.71 -7.91 -4.62
N SER A 221 -18.14 -7.63 -5.86
CA SER A 221 -19.56 -7.36 -6.17
C SER A 221 -20.48 -8.52 -5.84
N ASN A 222 -20.03 -9.76 -6.12
CA ASN A 222 -20.79 -10.96 -5.76
C ASN A 222 -20.86 -11.15 -4.25
N SER A 223 -19.76 -10.91 -3.54
CA SER A 223 -19.71 -11.00 -2.07
C SER A 223 -20.64 -9.99 -1.40
N ILE A 224 -20.76 -8.76 -1.96
CA ILE A 224 -21.72 -7.75 -1.49
C ILE A 224 -23.17 -8.27 -1.67
N LYS A 225 -23.50 -8.84 -2.85
CA LYS A 225 -24.84 -9.41 -3.11
C LYS A 225 -25.18 -10.57 -2.18
N GLU A 226 -24.17 -11.32 -1.76
CA GLU A 226 -24.28 -12.42 -0.80
C GLU A 226 -24.34 -11.94 0.66
N ASN A 227 -24.32 -10.65 0.91
CA ASN A 227 -24.28 -10.03 2.24
C ASN A 227 -23.09 -10.48 3.10
N LYS A 228 -21.96 -10.74 2.48
CA LYS A 228 -20.71 -11.07 3.17
C LYS A 228 -20.12 -9.85 3.87
N ASN A 229 -19.39 -10.10 4.95
CA ASN A 229 -18.63 -9.09 5.66
C ASN A 229 -17.36 -8.74 4.90
N ILE A 230 -17.21 -7.49 4.46
CA ILE A 230 -16.08 -7.04 3.67
C ILE A 230 -15.36 -5.91 4.40
N LEU A 231 -14.08 -6.12 4.67
CA LEU A 231 -13.17 -5.12 5.19
C LEU A 231 -12.35 -4.49 4.05
N PHE A 232 -12.45 -3.18 3.89
CA PHE A 232 -11.57 -2.42 3.00
C PHE A 232 -10.41 -1.85 3.82
N GLU A 233 -9.22 -2.40 3.60
CA GLU A 233 -8.00 -2.07 4.32
C GLU A 233 -7.24 -0.95 3.62
N GLY A 234 -7.25 0.26 4.21
CA GLY A 234 -6.48 1.40 3.73
C GLY A 234 -5.01 1.33 4.14
N ALA A 235 -4.15 1.84 3.28
CA ALA A 235 -2.72 2.03 3.54
C ALA A 235 -2.40 3.51 3.75
N GLN A 236 -1.25 3.82 4.37
CA GLN A 236 -0.82 5.17 4.73
C GLN A 236 -1.83 5.87 5.67
N GLY A 237 -2.11 7.15 5.46
CA GLY A 237 -3.07 7.93 6.24
C GLY A 237 -3.60 9.13 5.46
N THR A 238 -4.69 9.73 5.92
CA THR A 238 -5.45 10.77 5.21
C THR A 238 -4.60 12.00 4.88
N LEU A 239 -3.67 12.38 5.77
CA LEU A 239 -2.78 13.51 5.53
C LEU A 239 -1.66 13.22 4.51
N LEU A 240 -1.56 11.97 4.03
CA LEU A 240 -0.71 11.55 2.90
C LEU A 240 -1.49 11.39 1.60
N ASP A 241 -2.79 11.70 1.56
CA ASP A 241 -3.60 11.61 0.34
C ASP A 241 -3.07 12.56 -0.73
N ILE A 242 -3.01 12.11 -1.98
CA ILE A 242 -2.46 12.88 -3.09
C ILE A 242 -3.23 14.18 -3.35
N ASP A 243 -4.55 14.18 -3.13
CA ASP A 243 -5.41 15.34 -3.39
C ASP A 243 -5.67 16.18 -2.13
N HIS A 244 -5.82 15.53 -0.97
CA HIS A 244 -6.26 16.17 0.27
C HIS A 244 -5.17 16.27 1.34
N GLY A 245 -4.03 15.63 1.14
CA GLY A 245 -2.92 15.62 2.09
C GLY A 245 -2.04 16.87 2.04
N THR A 246 -0.91 16.79 2.74
CA THR A 246 0.07 17.90 2.84
C THR A 246 0.99 17.94 1.62
N TYR A 247 0.42 18.14 0.44
CA TYR A 247 1.14 18.20 -0.85
C TYR A 247 2.29 19.25 -0.81
N PRO A 248 3.49 18.95 -1.36
CA PRO A 248 3.87 17.76 -2.13
C PRO A 248 4.36 16.56 -1.28
N PHE A 249 4.34 16.66 0.04
CA PHE A 249 4.80 15.64 0.98
C PHE A 249 3.70 14.61 1.27
N VAL A 250 3.29 13.88 0.23
CA VAL A 250 2.18 12.92 0.22
C VAL A 250 2.60 11.62 -0.47
N THR A 251 1.75 10.59 -0.41
CA THR A 251 1.88 9.40 -1.27
C THR A 251 1.25 9.66 -2.64
N SER A 252 1.51 8.80 -3.61
CA SER A 252 1.02 8.96 -4.99
C SER A 252 -0.35 8.33 -5.23
N SER A 253 -1.13 8.11 -4.17
CA SER A 253 -2.47 7.52 -4.26
C SER A 253 -3.45 8.22 -3.32
N ASN A 254 -4.75 8.04 -3.58
CA ASN A 254 -5.79 8.49 -2.67
C ASN A 254 -5.94 7.52 -1.50
N THR A 255 -5.72 8.00 -0.29
CA THR A 255 -5.78 7.24 0.96
C THR A 255 -7.11 7.40 1.69
N SER A 256 -7.98 8.28 1.19
CA SER A 256 -9.29 8.58 1.74
C SER A 256 -10.30 7.45 1.50
N ALA A 257 -11.36 7.41 2.30
CA ALA A 257 -12.43 6.40 2.22
C ALA A 257 -13.10 6.36 0.85
N GLY A 258 -13.26 7.50 0.19
CA GLY A 258 -13.87 7.60 -1.15
C GLY A 258 -13.16 6.74 -2.21
N ASN A 259 -11.86 6.50 -2.05
CA ASN A 259 -11.11 5.67 -2.97
C ASN A 259 -11.33 4.15 -2.78
N ALA A 260 -11.96 3.71 -1.71
CA ALA A 260 -12.23 2.29 -1.50
C ALA A 260 -13.08 1.70 -2.63
N ALA A 261 -14.09 2.42 -3.11
CA ALA A 261 -14.89 2.00 -4.26
C ALA A 261 -14.07 1.98 -5.56
N THR A 262 -13.40 3.08 -5.88
CA THR A 262 -12.63 3.21 -7.14
C THR A 262 -11.46 2.23 -7.18
N GLY A 263 -10.69 2.14 -6.09
CA GLY A 263 -9.53 1.27 -6.00
C GLY A 263 -9.85 -0.22 -5.93
N SER A 264 -11.09 -0.57 -5.61
CA SER A 264 -11.59 -1.95 -5.64
C SER A 264 -12.31 -2.28 -6.95
N GLY A 265 -12.61 -1.27 -7.78
CA GLY A 265 -13.30 -1.43 -9.06
C GLY A 265 -14.80 -1.72 -8.89
N ILE A 266 -15.41 -1.24 -7.81
CA ILE A 266 -16.85 -1.35 -7.55
C ILE A 266 -17.53 0.02 -7.70
N GLY A 267 -18.85 0.00 -7.87
CA GLY A 267 -19.65 1.24 -7.94
C GLY A 267 -19.66 2.01 -6.62
N PRO A 268 -20.19 3.24 -6.62
CA PRO A 268 -20.36 3.99 -5.39
C PRO A 268 -21.38 3.26 -4.51
N LEU A 269 -20.88 2.67 -3.45
CA LEU A 269 -21.68 1.98 -2.44
C LEU A 269 -21.92 2.89 -1.26
N ASN A 270 -23.01 2.69 -0.58
CA ASN A 270 -23.12 3.14 0.80
C ASN A 270 -22.33 2.14 1.64
N PHE A 271 -21.09 2.48 1.97
CA PHE A 271 -20.36 1.72 2.97
C PHE A 271 -21.08 1.86 4.31
N ASP A 272 -21.23 0.75 5.01
CA ASP A 272 -21.98 0.76 6.28
C ASP A 272 -21.18 1.44 7.39
N GLU A 273 -19.85 1.35 7.35
CA GLU A 273 -18.99 1.95 8.36
C GLU A 273 -17.65 2.43 7.79
N VAL A 274 -17.19 3.57 8.30
CA VAL A 274 -15.85 4.10 8.06
C VAL A 274 -15.15 4.32 9.38
N VAL A 275 -14.07 3.58 9.61
CA VAL A 275 -13.27 3.63 10.85
C VAL A 275 -11.97 4.37 10.58
N GLY A 276 -11.83 5.56 11.17
CA GLY A 276 -10.59 6.33 11.17
C GLY A 276 -9.72 5.96 12.40
N VAL A 277 -8.53 5.43 12.15
CA VAL A 277 -7.58 5.11 13.23
C VAL A 277 -6.67 6.30 13.49
N THR A 278 -6.55 6.72 14.76
CA THR A 278 -5.67 7.80 15.18
C THR A 278 -4.88 7.40 16.42
N LYS A 279 -3.69 7.95 16.60
CA LYS A 279 -2.95 7.92 17.88
C LYS A 279 -3.32 9.12 18.75
N ALA A 280 -3.11 9.03 20.05
CA ALA A 280 -3.28 10.14 20.99
C ALA A 280 -2.24 11.27 20.81
N TYR A 281 -1.28 11.09 19.93
CA TYR A 281 -0.29 12.05 19.46
C TYR A 281 -0.05 11.81 17.97
N ILE A 282 0.69 12.68 17.29
CA ILE A 282 1.01 12.50 15.85
C ILE A 282 2.46 12.09 15.69
N SER A 283 2.72 11.19 14.73
CA SER A 283 4.07 10.94 14.24
C SER A 283 4.12 11.04 12.71
N ARG A 284 5.27 11.46 12.20
CA ARG A 284 5.52 11.62 10.77
C ARG A 284 6.89 11.11 10.39
N VAL A 285 6.99 10.44 9.24
CA VAL A 285 8.26 10.10 8.58
C VAL A 285 8.52 11.11 7.46
N GLY A 286 9.78 11.53 7.31
CA GLY A 286 10.19 12.42 6.22
C GLY A 286 10.01 13.91 6.51
N THR A 287 10.14 14.68 5.45
CA THR A 287 10.07 16.15 5.46
C THR A 287 8.62 16.66 5.34
N GLY A 288 8.44 17.96 5.34
CA GLY A 288 7.14 18.61 5.18
C GLY A 288 6.60 19.21 6.47
N PRO A 289 5.46 19.92 6.40
CA PRO A 289 4.91 20.67 7.52
C PRO A 289 4.45 19.75 8.66
N PHE A 290 4.69 20.18 9.90
CA PHE A 290 4.24 19.50 11.09
C PHE A 290 3.99 20.53 12.20
N ILE A 291 2.81 21.11 12.22
CA ILE A 291 2.45 22.28 13.01
C ILE A 291 2.61 22.04 14.52
N THR A 292 2.30 20.84 14.98
CA THR A 292 2.33 20.45 16.40
C THR A 292 3.61 19.73 16.82
N GLU A 293 4.64 19.70 15.96
CA GLU A 293 5.91 19.01 16.21
C GLU A 293 6.56 19.51 17.51
N GLN A 294 7.16 18.58 18.23
CA GLN A 294 7.90 18.83 19.44
C GLN A 294 9.39 18.51 19.23
N GLU A 295 10.18 19.54 18.96
CA GLU A 295 11.63 19.47 18.85
C GLU A 295 12.30 19.76 20.22
N ASN A 296 11.90 18.99 21.24
CA ASN A 296 12.32 19.18 22.63
C ASN A 296 12.26 17.86 23.40
N GLU A 297 12.52 17.88 24.70
CA GLU A 297 12.49 16.71 25.59
C GLU A 297 11.17 15.94 25.53
N ILE A 298 10.04 16.62 25.28
CA ILE A 298 8.72 15.98 25.16
C ILE A 298 8.67 15.15 23.88
N GLY A 299 9.14 15.70 22.76
CA GLY A 299 9.26 14.98 21.49
C GLY A 299 10.18 13.77 21.61
N ASP A 300 11.33 13.92 22.23
CA ASP A 300 12.26 12.82 22.48
C ASP A 300 11.61 11.73 23.35
N TYR A 301 10.89 12.11 24.40
CA TYR A 301 10.12 11.17 25.22
C TYR A 301 9.07 10.41 24.42
N MET A 302 8.30 11.09 23.57
CA MET A 302 7.31 10.45 22.70
C MET A 302 7.97 9.42 21.76
N ILE A 303 9.13 9.76 21.18
CA ILE A 303 9.84 8.89 20.25
C ILE A 303 10.38 7.65 20.96
N GLU A 304 11.05 7.84 22.09
CA GLU A 304 11.65 6.73 22.84
C GLU A 304 10.59 5.80 23.45
N LYS A 305 9.60 6.38 24.15
CA LYS A 305 8.56 5.59 24.82
C LYS A 305 7.55 5.00 23.85
N GLY A 306 7.27 5.70 22.74
CA GLY A 306 6.40 5.22 21.65
C GLY A 306 7.10 4.25 20.72
N ALA A 307 8.42 4.07 20.82
CA ALA A 307 9.24 3.30 19.86
C ALA A 307 9.02 3.78 18.43
N GLU A 308 9.03 5.12 18.23
CA GLU A 308 8.71 5.75 16.97
C GLU A 308 9.88 5.68 15.96
N PHE A 309 10.10 4.46 15.49
CA PHE A 309 11.07 4.14 14.45
C PHE A 309 10.39 3.40 13.31
N GLY A 310 10.81 3.67 12.07
CA GLY A 310 10.25 3.02 10.89
C GLY A 310 10.48 1.52 10.90
N THR A 311 9.44 0.72 10.76
CA THR A 311 9.51 -0.75 10.83
C THR A 311 10.46 -1.36 9.79
N VAL A 312 10.55 -0.74 8.61
CA VAL A 312 11.38 -1.23 7.49
C VAL A 312 12.76 -0.55 7.47
N THR A 313 12.80 0.75 7.74
CA THR A 313 14.01 1.57 7.57
C THR A 313 14.73 1.87 8.86
N GLY A 314 14.13 1.60 10.02
CA GLY A 314 14.67 2.03 11.33
C GLY A 314 14.73 3.55 11.51
N ARG A 315 14.23 4.34 10.55
CA ARG A 315 14.32 5.80 10.57
C ARG A 315 13.50 6.37 11.71
N ARG A 316 14.11 7.27 12.51
CA ARG A 316 13.45 8.01 13.58
C ARG A 316 12.29 8.82 13.00
N ARG A 317 11.10 8.73 13.62
CA ARG A 317 9.93 9.55 13.28
C ARG A 317 9.99 10.86 14.04
N ARG A 318 9.42 11.89 13.44
CA ARG A 318 9.11 13.18 14.09
C ARG A 318 7.82 13.00 14.88
N CYS A 319 7.71 13.56 16.10
CA CYS A 319 6.54 13.43 16.94
C CYS A 319 6.02 14.79 17.40
N GLY A 320 4.74 14.88 17.62
CA GLY A 320 4.08 16.10 18.08
C GLY A 320 2.71 15.84 18.72
N TRP A 321 2.12 16.90 19.27
CA TRP A 321 0.79 16.83 19.86
C TRP A 321 -0.27 16.46 18.82
N LEU A 322 -1.35 15.83 19.30
CA LEU A 322 -2.52 15.54 18.46
C LEU A 322 -3.09 16.85 17.90
N ASP A 323 -3.17 16.91 16.58
CA ASP A 323 -3.82 18.02 15.87
C ASP A 323 -5.32 17.74 15.71
N LEU A 324 -6.11 18.35 16.58
CA LEU A 324 -7.55 18.17 16.59
C LEU A 324 -8.24 18.90 15.42
N VAL A 325 -7.61 19.93 14.84
CA VAL A 325 -8.17 20.63 13.68
C VAL A 325 -8.11 19.76 12.43
N SER A 326 -6.98 19.10 12.21
CA SER A 326 -6.85 18.18 11.07
C SER A 326 -7.63 16.87 11.23
N LEU A 327 -8.07 16.56 12.44
CA LEU A 327 -8.82 15.33 12.76
C LEU A 327 -10.34 15.52 12.60
N GLN A 328 -10.85 16.73 12.55
CA GLN A 328 -12.28 17.05 12.32
C GLN A 328 -12.67 16.85 10.87
#